data_9d975903dd8fa19d06a720918d86507f
#
_entry.id   9d975903dd8fa19d06a720918d86507f
#
_cell.length_a   1.000
_cell.length_b   1.000
_cell.length_c   1.000
_cell.angle_alpha   90.00
_cell.angle_beta   90.00
_cell.angle_gamma   90.00
#
_symmetry.space_group_name_H-M   'P 1'
#
loop_
_entity.id
_entity.type
_entity.pdbx_description
1 polymer ?
#
loop_
_entity_poly.entity_id
_entity_poly.type
_entity_poly.pdbx_seq_one_letter_code
_entity_poly.pdbx_strand_id
1 'polypeptide(L)'
;MAERSELHPRNKHNGQYDFSLLTENCPSLKKFVQLNPYGKQTINFFNPQAVKALNKALLVTHYGIRYWDIPKNYLCPPIPGRADYIHYIADLIDPEGVNMMVKEECDDQPRRQCRCLDIGVGANCIYPIIGHVEYGWTFVGSDIDPLSIENARKIVTCNPVLAHKIDLRLQKDNRKIFDGIIAPDEYFDVTICN
;
A
#
# COMPACT_ATOMS: atom_id res chain seq x y z
N MET A 1 10.70 21.47 20.34
CA MET A 1 10.82 20.45 19.25
C MET A 1 9.53 19.66 19.31
N ALA A 2 8.70 19.67 18.27
CA ALA A 2 7.52 18.82 18.23
C ALA A 2 7.99 17.36 18.26
N GLU A 3 7.53 16.59 19.23
CA GLU A 3 7.66 15.14 19.22
C GLU A 3 7.12 14.64 17.88
N ARG A 4 7.98 13.97 17.10
CA ARG A 4 7.49 13.20 15.96
C ARG A 4 6.59 12.13 16.56
N SER A 5 5.30 12.12 16.19
CA SER A 5 4.44 10.99 16.50
C SER A 5 5.14 9.75 15.95
N GLU A 6 5.44 8.82 16.82
CA GLU A 6 6.00 7.55 16.41
C GLU A 6 4.95 6.83 15.55
N LEU A 7 5.42 6.24 14.45
CA LEU A 7 4.56 5.40 13.63
C LEU A 7 4.20 4.13 14.43
N HIS A 8 3.17 3.43 13.97
CA HIS A 8 2.76 2.17 14.57
C HIS A 8 3.96 1.21 14.79
N PRO A 9 4.06 0.47 15.91
CA PRO A 9 5.22 -0.38 16.21
C PRO A 9 5.58 -1.39 15.11
N ARG A 10 4.58 -1.93 14.39
CA ARG A 10 4.79 -2.85 13.26
C ARG A 10 5.18 -2.16 11.96
N ASN A 11 5.17 -0.83 11.92
CA ASN A 11 5.47 -0.10 10.69
C ASN A 11 6.96 -0.24 10.32
N LYS A 12 7.24 -0.84 9.18
CA LYS A 12 8.60 -1.05 8.66
C LYS A 12 9.36 0.25 8.35
N HIS A 13 8.66 1.38 8.36
CA HIS A 13 9.20 2.70 8.05
C HIS A 13 9.54 3.53 9.29
N ASN A 14 9.55 2.91 10.48
CA ASN A 14 10.05 3.55 11.69
C ASN A 14 11.53 3.88 11.54
N GLY A 15 11.92 5.08 11.98
CA GLY A 15 13.31 5.52 11.97
C GLY A 15 13.74 6.22 10.68
N GLN A 16 15.03 6.13 10.37
CA GLN A 16 15.64 6.76 9.18
C GLN A 16 15.66 5.77 8.01
N TYR A 17 15.49 6.29 6.78
CA TYR A 17 15.63 5.48 5.59
C TYR A 17 17.08 5.02 5.38
N ASP A 18 17.27 3.73 5.14
CA ASP A 18 18.52 3.17 4.66
C ASP A 18 18.64 3.38 3.14
N PHE A 19 19.18 4.53 2.74
CA PHE A 19 19.35 4.84 1.32
C PHE A 19 20.33 3.91 0.61
N SER A 20 21.25 3.24 1.31
CA SER A 20 22.16 2.27 0.73
C SER A 20 21.36 1.06 0.25
N LEU A 21 20.57 0.45 1.14
CA LEU A 21 19.67 -0.66 0.83
C LEU A 21 18.63 -0.29 -0.23
N LEU A 22 18.01 0.90 -0.11
CA LEU A 22 16.99 1.36 -1.05
C LEU A 22 17.53 1.55 -2.47
N THR A 23 18.77 2.08 -2.59
CA THR A 23 19.41 2.28 -3.91
C THR A 23 20.01 1.01 -4.50
N GLU A 24 20.33 0.03 -3.69
CA GLU A 24 20.71 -1.31 -4.13
C GLU A 24 19.51 -2.02 -4.78
N ASN A 25 18.36 -2.04 -4.08
CA ASN A 25 17.14 -2.69 -4.56
C ASN A 25 16.43 -1.91 -5.69
N CYS A 26 16.58 -0.57 -5.71
CA CYS A 26 15.98 0.31 -6.70
C CYS A 26 16.99 1.34 -7.23
N PRO A 27 17.87 0.98 -8.18
CA PRO A 27 18.94 1.84 -8.68
C PRO A 27 18.48 3.18 -9.24
N SER A 28 17.23 3.28 -9.71
CA SER A 28 16.65 4.52 -10.22
C SER A 28 16.53 5.63 -9.16
N LEU A 29 16.57 5.27 -7.87
CA LEU A 29 16.57 6.23 -6.77
C LEU A 29 17.91 6.99 -6.66
N LYS A 30 19.03 6.37 -7.05
CA LYS A 30 20.39 6.92 -6.88
C LYS A 30 20.53 8.39 -7.32
N LYS A 31 19.94 8.72 -8.47
CA LYS A 31 20.06 10.08 -9.05
C LYS A 31 19.37 11.18 -8.23
N PHE A 32 18.56 10.81 -7.26
CA PHE A 32 17.81 11.74 -6.40
C PHE A 32 18.39 11.82 -4.99
N VAL A 33 19.29 10.88 -4.61
CA VAL A 33 19.91 10.88 -3.29
C VAL A 33 20.96 11.97 -3.23
N GLN A 34 20.94 12.74 -2.16
CA GLN A 34 21.87 13.81 -1.86
C GLN A 34 22.23 13.82 -0.37
N LEU A 35 23.26 14.54 0.01
CA LEU A 35 23.56 14.76 1.42
C LEU A 35 22.84 16.01 1.92
N ASN A 36 22.28 15.91 3.12
CA ASN A 36 21.76 17.07 3.82
C ASN A 36 22.93 17.85 4.50
N PRO A 37 22.67 19.05 5.08
CA PRO A 37 23.71 19.85 5.77
C PRO A 37 24.41 19.12 6.93
N TYR A 38 23.84 18.02 7.42
CA TYR A 38 24.41 17.19 8.50
C TYR A 38 25.18 15.97 7.98
N GLY A 39 25.44 15.90 6.67
CA GLY A 39 26.14 14.78 6.04
C GLY A 39 25.34 13.47 5.92
N LYS A 40 24.04 13.50 6.19
CA LYS A 40 23.16 12.31 6.06
C LYS A 40 22.50 12.24 4.69
N GLN A 41 22.38 11.03 4.15
CA GLN A 41 21.65 10.80 2.90
C GLN A 41 20.18 11.18 3.03
N THR A 42 19.65 11.82 1.99
CA THR A 42 18.27 12.26 1.89
C THR A 42 17.89 12.46 0.43
N ILE A 43 16.64 12.83 0.17
CA ILE A 43 16.17 13.32 -1.14
C ILE A 43 15.62 14.74 -1.00
N ASN A 44 15.43 15.41 -2.11
CA ASN A 44 14.63 16.64 -2.12
C ASN A 44 13.13 16.26 -2.12
N PHE A 45 12.47 16.38 -0.97
CA PHE A 45 11.05 16.08 -0.80
C PHE A 45 10.11 17.07 -1.53
N PHE A 46 10.62 18.20 -1.98
CA PHE A 46 9.87 19.13 -2.86
C PHE A 46 9.91 18.70 -4.34
N ASN A 47 10.72 17.72 -4.69
CA ASN A 47 10.76 17.17 -6.04
C ASN A 47 9.82 15.95 -6.16
N PRO A 48 8.68 16.06 -6.89
CA PRO A 48 7.73 14.96 -7.01
C PRO A 48 8.32 13.68 -7.61
N GLN A 49 9.32 13.82 -8.51
CA GLN A 49 9.98 12.66 -9.10
C GLN A 49 10.89 11.94 -8.09
N ALA A 50 11.55 12.69 -7.19
CA ALA A 50 12.35 12.11 -6.13
C ALA A 50 11.47 11.36 -5.12
N VAL A 51 10.32 11.96 -4.73
CA VAL A 51 9.35 11.32 -3.83
C VAL A 51 8.77 10.05 -4.45
N LYS A 52 8.39 10.10 -5.74
CA LYS A 52 7.92 8.92 -6.47
C LYS A 52 8.98 7.81 -6.53
N ALA A 53 10.24 8.17 -6.78
CA ALA A 53 11.34 7.21 -6.81
C ALA A 53 11.62 6.60 -5.42
N LEU A 54 11.53 7.40 -4.35
CA LEU A 54 11.63 6.90 -2.97
C LEU A 54 10.49 5.93 -2.66
N ASN A 55 9.24 6.30 -2.94
CA ASN A 55 8.10 5.44 -2.71
C ASN A 55 8.22 4.10 -3.45
N LYS A 56 8.64 4.15 -4.73
CA LYS A 56 8.93 2.93 -5.50
C LYS A 56 9.99 2.08 -4.81
N ALA A 57 11.08 2.69 -4.35
CA ALA A 57 12.15 1.96 -3.66
C ALA A 57 11.68 1.33 -2.35
N LEU A 58 10.83 2.03 -1.57
CA LEU A 58 10.21 1.48 -0.37
C LEU A 58 9.35 0.26 -0.67
N LEU A 59 8.51 0.33 -1.72
CA LEU A 59 7.65 -0.78 -2.12
C LEU A 59 8.44 -1.98 -2.63
N VAL A 60 9.50 -1.74 -3.42
CA VAL A 60 10.40 -2.81 -3.89
C VAL A 60 11.10 -3.48 -2.71
N THR A 61 11.66 -2.69 -1.80
CA THR A 61 12.52 -3.19 -0.72
C THR A 61 11.73 -3.90 0.38
N HIS A 62 10.58 -3.32 0.79
CA HIS A 62 9.88 -3.79 1.97
C HIS A 62 8.63 -4.63 1.68
N TYR A 63 8.08 -4.53 0.46
CA TYR A 63 6.83 -5.23 0.08
C TYR A 63 6.99 -6.17 -1.11
N GLY A 64 8.21 -6.33 -1.64
CA GLY A 64 8.48 -7.27 -2.74
C GLY A 64 7.81 -6.89 -4.07
N ILE A 65 7.46 -5.61 -4.24
CA ILE A 65 6.79 -5.10 -5.44
C ILE A 65 7.81 -4.92 -6.57
N ARG A 66 7.63 -5.65 -7.67
CA ARG A 66 8.53 -5.57 -8.83
C ARG A 66 8.25 -4.37 -9.73
N TYR A 67 6.97 -4.02 -9.87
CA TYR A 67 6.52 -2.91 -10.70
C TYR A 67 5.56 -2.03 -9.92
N TRP A 68 5.87 -0.75 -9.85
CA TRP A 68 4.97 0.28 -9.34
C TRP A 68 5.28 1.60 -10.04
N ASP A 69 4.25 2.22 -10.57
CA ASP A 69 4.30 3.54 -11.18
C ASP A 69 2.94 4.21 -11.05
N ILE A 70 2.91 5.53 -11.13
CA ILE A 70 1.68 6.31 -11.16
C ILE A 70 1.71 7.28 -12.34
N PRO A 71 0.57 7.53 -13.01
CA PRO A 71 0.51 8.48 -14.10
C PRO A 71 0.91 9.89 -13.65
N LYS A 72 1.28 10.73 -14.61
CA LYS A 72 1.58 12.13 -14.33
C LYS A 72 0.33 12.83 -13.78
N ASN A 73 0.52 13.72 -12.80
CA ASN A 73 -0.52 14.48 -12.10
C ASN A 73 -1.44 13.67 -11.17
N TYR A 74 -1.14 12.40 -10.93
CA TYR A 74 -1.81 11.62 -9.89
C TYR A 74 -1.09 11.74 -8.54
N LEU A 75 -1.86 11.58 -7.46
CA LEU A 75 -1.33 11.67 -6.11
C LEU A 75 -0.28 10.60 -5.85
N CYS A 76 0.89 11.03 -5.39
CA CYS A 76 1.93 10.14 -4.90
C CYS A 76 1.73 9.96 -3.37
N PRO A 77 1.31 8.78 -2.90
CA PRO A 77 0.96 8.58 -1.49
C PRO A 77 2.22 8.57 -0.61
N PRO A 78 2.16 9.12 0.62
CA PRO A 78 3.22 8.94 1.60
C PRO A 78 3.17 7.50 2.17
N ILE A 79 4.03 6.61 1.67
CA ILE A 79 4.02 5.18 2.04
C ILE A 79 4.01 4.93 3.55
N PRO A 80 4.86 5.60 4.37
CA PRO A 80 4.87 5.36 5.82
C PRO A 80 3.53 5.59 6.50
N GLY A 81 2.86 6.71 6.18
CA GLY A 81 1.55 7.01 6.76
C GLY A 81 0.44 6.09 6.25
N ARG A 82 0.56 5.56 5.03
CA ARG A 82 -0.40 4.57 4.50
C ARG A 82 -0.22 3.21 5.14
N ALA A 83 1.03 2.80 5.41
CA ALA A 83 1.31 1.60 6.18
C ALA A 83 0.79 1.72 7.61
N ASP A 84 0.98 2.87 8.22
CA ASP A 84 0.49 3.18 9.57
C ASP A 84 -1.02 2.96 9.68
N TYR A 85 -1.76 3.52 8.72
CA TYR A 85 -3.21 3.37 8.65
C TYR A 85 -3.66 1.89 8.56
N ILE A 86 -3.00 1.09 7.73
CA ILE A 86 -3.30 -0.35 7.60
C ILE A 86 -2.99 -1.09 8.90
N HIS A 87 -1.91 -0.77 9.60
CA HIS A 87 -1.58 -1.40 10.88
C HIS A 87 -2.64 -1.10 11.97
N TYR A 88 -3.13 0.15 12.04
CA TYR A 88 -4.21 0.50 12.98
C TYR A 88 -5.54 -0.17 12.62
N ILE A 89 -5.88 -0.31 11.33
CA ILE A 89 -7.05 -1.09 10.92
C ILE A 89 -6.87 -2.55 11.34
N ALA A 90 -5.68 -3.10 11.20
CA ALA A 90 -5.38 -4.46 11.60
C ALA A 90 -5.64 -4.67 13.10
N ASP A 91 -5.24 -3.75 13.96
CA ASP A 91 -5.52 -3.81 15.39
C ASP A 91 -7.01 -3.69 15.74
N LEU A 92 -7.77 -2.95 14.93
CA LEU A 92 -9.23 -2.86 15.11
C LEU A 92 -9.96 -4.15 14.73
N ILE A 93 -9.46 -4.87 13.71
CA ILE A 93 -10.06 -6.12 13.24
C ILE A 93 -9.70 -7.29 14.17
N ASP A 94 -8.48 -7.29 14.66
CA ASP A 94 -7.93 -8.36 15.50
C ASP A 94 -7.12 -7.78 16.67
N PRO A 95 -7.81 -7.25 17.70
CA PRO A 95 -7.16 -6.61 18.83
C PRO A 95 -6.20 -7.52 19.61
N GLU A 96 -6.42 -8.82 19.57
CA GLU A 96 -5.60 -9.81 20.27
C GLU A 96 -4.44 -10.33 19.40
N GLY A 97 -4.42 -10.00 18.11
CA GLY A 97 -3.39 -10.44 17.16
C GLY A 97 -3.37 -11.95 16.89
N VAL A 98 -4.46 -12.64 17.25
CA VAL A 98 -4.55 -14.10 17.17
C VAL A 98 -4.69 -14.60 15.74
N ASN A 99 -5.42 -13.85 14.91
CA ASN A 99 -5.76 -14.25 13.54
C ASN A 99 -4.79 -13.71 12.48
N MET A 100 -3.98 -12.70 12.82
CA MET A 100 -3.15 -11.99 11.86
C MET A 100 -1.70 -12.44 11.77
N MET A 101 -1.21 -13.18 12.76
CA MET A 101 0.13 -13.74 12.64
C MET A 101 0.07 -14.94 11.70
N VAL A 102 0.69 -14.81 10.54
CA VAL A 102 1.13 -15.95 9.73
C VAL A 102 2.18 -16.68 10.56
N LYS A 103 1.74 -17.49 11.51
CA LYS A 103 2.59 -18.46 12.19
C LYS A 103 2.62 -19.74 11.38
N GLU A 104 3.84 -20.22 11.24
CA GLU A 104 4.23 -21.46 10.60
C GLU A 104 3.35 -22.65 10.98
N GLU A 105 2.94 -23.37 9.97
CA GLU A 105 2.67 -24.81 9.80
C GLU A 105 2.07 -25.69 10.91
N CYS A 106 1.38 -25.20 11.94
CA CYS A 106 0.88 -26.09 13.00
C CYS A 106 -0.60 -25.93 13.41
N ASP A 107 -1.43 -25.25 12.64
CA ASP A 107 -2.83 -25.09 13.02
C ASP A 107 -3.77 -25.51 11.88
N ASP A 108 -4.44 -26.67 12.04
CA ASP A 108 -5.39 -27.26 11.08
C ASP A 108 -6.72 -26.49 10.91
N GLN A 109 -6.85 -25.32 11.51
CA GLN A 109 -8.03 -24.47 11.37
C GLN A 109 -7.87 -23.52 10.17
N PRO A 110 -8.79 -23.55 9.18
CA PRO A 110 -8.78 -22.59 8.08
C PRO A 110 -9.03 -21.18 8.64
N ARG A 111 -7.98 -20.35 8.68
CA ARG A 111 -8.10 -18.96 9.13
C ARG A 111 -8.98 -18.20 8.16
N ARG A 112 -9.97 -17.51 8.68
CA ARG A 112 -10.81 -16.63 7.89
C ARG A 112 -9.95 -15.49 7.31
N GLN A 113 -9.78 -15.48 6.00
CA GLN A 113 -9.08 -14.41 5.29
C GLN A 113 -9.92 -13.13 5.34
N CYS A 114 -9.35 -12.05 5.86
CA CYS A 114 -10.01 -10.75 5.89
C CYS A 114 -10.20 -10.23 4.45
N ARG A 115 -11.41 -9.79 4.13
CA ARG A 115 -11.79 -9.22 2.86
C ARG A 115 -12.12 -7.75 3.01
N CYS A 116 -11.41 -6.90 2.29
CA CYS A 116 -11.51 -5.44 2.38
C CYS A 116 -12.14 -4.84 1.12
N LEU A 117 -12.92 -3.77 1.29
CA LEU A 117 -13.37 -2.92 0.21
C LEU A 117 -12.63 -1.58 0.30
N ASP A 118 -11.88 -1.22 -0.75
CA ASP A 118 -11.16 0.06 -0.86
C ASP A 118 -11.88 0.97 -1.85
N ILE A 119 -12.54 2.01 -1.35
CA ILE A 119 -13.28 2.97 -2.14
C ILE A 119 -12.39 4.17 -2.46
N GLY A 120 -12.18 4.41 -3.75
CA GLY A 120 -11.18 5.37 -4.21
C GLY A 120 -9.77 4.79 -4.15
N VAL A 121 -9.60 3.53 -4.63
CA VAL A 121 -8.32 2.81 -4.60
C VAL A 121 -7.18 3.57 -5.28
N GLY A 122 -7.49 4.49 -6.16
CA GLY A 122 -6.57 5.34 -6.88
C GLY A 122 -5.64 4.59 -7.83
N ALA A 123 -4.89 5.37 -8.60
CA ALA A 123 -3.90 4.82 -9.53
C ALA A 123 -2.71 4.13 -8.85
N ASN A 124 -2.51 4.34 -7.57
CA ASN A 124 -1.37 3.84 -6.81
C ASN A 124 -1.60 2.48 -6.13
N CYS A 125 -2.85 2.08 -5.90
CA CYS A 125 -3.25 0.79 -5.31
C CYS A 125 -2.58 0.50 -3.94
N ILE A 126 -2.30 1.54 -3.13
CA ILE A 126 -1.37 1.42 -2.01
C ILE A 126 -1.93 0.61 -0.84
N TYR A 127 -3.20 0.79 -0.47
CA TYR A 127 -3.80 0.06 0.64
C TYR A 127 -3.93 -1.45 0.34
N PRO A 128 -4.39 -1.86 -0.87
CA PRO A 128 -4.36 -3.27 -1.25
C PRO A 128 -2.96 -3.87 -1.24
N ILE A 129 -1.94 -3.16 -1.72
CA ILE A 129 -0.55 -3.64 -1.68
C ILE A 129 -0.11 -3.91 -0.25
N ILE A 130 -0.22 -2.90 0.63
CA ILE A 130 0.26 -3.00 2.01
C ILE A 130 -0.55 -4.04 2.79
N GLY A 131 -1.88 -3.96 2.72
CA GLY A 131 -2.77 -4.85 3.46
C GLY A 131 -2.60 -6.32 3.05
N HIS A 132 -2.36 -6.58 1.76
CA HIS A 132 -2.09 -7.94 1.31
C HIS A 132 -0.72 -8.44 1.76
N VAL A 133 0.35 -7.64 1.57
CA VAL A 133 1.71 -8.09 1.90
C VAL A 133 1.92 -8.24 3.41
N GLU A 134 1.33 -7.35 4.23
CA GLU A 134 1.49 -7.41 5.69
C GLU A 134 0.57 -8.44 6.36
N TYR A 135 -0.65 -8.62 5.85
CA TYR A 135 -1.70 -9.37 6.54
C TYR A 135 -2.39 -10.43 5.70
N GLY A 136 -2.01 -10.63 4.46
CA GLY A 136 -2.64 -11.60 3.56
C GLY A 136 -4.08 -11.25 3.17
N TRP A 137 -4.54 -10.01 3.42
CA TRP A 137 -5.90 -9.59 3.10
C TRP A 137 -6.19 -9.65 1.60
N THR A 138 -7.45 -9.87 1.26
CA THR A 138 -7.93 -9.72 -0.12
C THR A 138 -8.72 -8.43 -0.27
N PHE A 139 -8.70 -7.86 -1.47
CA PHE A 139 -9.33 -6.57 -1.71
C PHE A 139 -10.25 -6.59 -2.91
N VAL A 140 -11.36 -5.86 -2.78
CA VAL A 140 -12.04 -5.24 -3.90
C VAL A 140 -11.70 -3.76 -3.85
N GLY A 141 -11.08 -3.23 -4.89
CA GLY A 141 -10.76 -1.80 -5.04
C GLY A 141 -11.66 -1.16 -6.09
N SER A 142 -12.30 -0.06 -5.75
CA SER A 142 -13.12 0.69 -6.71
C SER A 142 -12.62 2.12 -6.90
N ASP A 143 -12.83 2.65 -8.10
CA ASP A 143 -12.58 4.06 -8.41
C ASP A 143 -13.52 4.52 -9.52
N ILE A 144 -13.81 5.81 -9.57
CA ILE A 144 -14.60 6.44 -10.64
C ILE A 144 -13.76 6.80 -11.86
N ASP A 145 -12.44 6.88 -11.70
CA ASP A 145 -11.50 7.24 -12.77
C ASP A 145 -11.01 5.98 -13.51
N PRO A 146 -11.33 5.83 -14.80
CA PRO A 146 -10.88 4.69 -15.59
C PRO A 146 -9.37 4.54 -15.65
N LEU A 147 -8.63 5.66 -15.69
CA LEU A 147 -7.16 5.64 -15.75
C LEU A 147 -6.54 5.16 -14.43
N SER A 148 -7.15 5.52 -13.29
CA SER A 148 -6.77 4.96 -11.99
C SER A 148 -6.91 3.45 -11.98
N ILE A 149 -8.06 2.92 -12.42
CA ILE A 149 -8.31 1.48 -12.47
C ILE A 149 -7.38 0.77 -13.44
N GLU A 150 -7.13 1.35 -14.62
CA GLU A 150 -6.18 0.79 -15.59
C GLU A 150 -4.77 0.69 -15.01
N ASN A 151 -4.29 1.77 -14.39
CA ASN A 151 -2.97 1.77 -13.77
C ASN A 151 -2.85 0.80 -12.59
N ALA A 152 -3.87 0.76 -11.71
CA ALA A 152 -3.92 -0.18 -10.61
C ALA A 152 -3.92 -1.64 -11.11
N ARG A 153 -4.66 -1.96 -12.17
CA ARG A 153 -4.62 -3.29 -12.82
C ARG A 153 -3.23 -3.62 -13.35
N LYS A 154 -2.55 -2.66 -13.96
CA LYS A 154 -1.17 -2.86 -14.41
C LYS A 154 -0.24 -3.19 -13.24
N ILE A 155 -0.37 -2.47 -12.12
CA ILE A 155 0.39 -2.78 -10.91
C ILE A 155 0.10 -4.21 -10.45
N VAL A 156 -1.17 -4.59 -10.31
CA VAL A 156 -1.55 -5.94 -9.87
C VAL A 156 -1.02 -7.02 -10.81
N THR A 157 -1.18 -6.83 -12.12
CA THR A 157 -0.77 -7.83 -13.13
C THR A 157 0.75 -8.01 -13.19
N CYS A 158 1.51 -6.93 -13.00
CA CYS A 158 2.98 -6.97 -13.04
C CYS A 158 3.63 -7.50 -11.74
N ASN A 159 2.82 -7.75 -10.70
CA ASN A 159 3.32 -8.22 -9.40
C ASN A 159 2.68 -9.55 -9.00
N PRO A 160 3.37 -10.70 -9.19
CA PRO A 160 2.83 -12.01 -8.87
C PRO A 160 2.32 -12.16 -7.43
N VAL A 161 2.94 -11.46 -6.48
CA VAL A 161 2.50 -11.45 -5.08
C VAL A 161 1.08 -10.93 -4.91
N LEU A 162 0.59 -10.07 -5.82
CA LEU A 162 -0.76 -9.50 -5.80
C LEU A 162 -1.77 -10.27 -6.65
N ALA A 163 -1.33 -11.29 -7.40
CA ALA A 163 -2.17 -12.02 -8.32
C ALA A 163 -3.36 -12.69 -7.60
N HIS A 164 -4.57 -12.50 -8.14
CA HIS A 164 -5.84 -13.04 -7.58
C HIS A 164 -6.18 -12.56 -6.16
N LYS A 165 -5.49 -11.54 -5.65
CA LYS A 165 -5.71 -10.99 -4.30
C LYS A 165 -6.44 -9.66 -4.31
N ILE A 166 -6.44 -8.99 -5.44
CA ILE A 166 -7.02 -7.66 -5.63
C ILE A 166 -7.92 -7.68 -6.87
N ASP A 167 -9.22 -7.47 -6.68
CA ASP A 167 -10.21 -7.27 -7.73
C ASP A 167 -10.47 -5.77 -7.90
N LEU A 168 -10.36 -5.26 -9.13
CA LEU A 168 -10.45 -3.82 -9.42
C LEU A 168 -11.67 -3.53 -10.27
N ARG A 169 -12.56 -2.68 -9.76
CA ARG A 169 -13.87 -2.37 -10.34
C ARG A 169 -14.03 -0.89 -10.64
N LEU A 170 -14.44 -0.57 -11.86
CA LEU A 170 -14.76 0.81 -12.24
C LEU A 170 -16.17 1.17 -11.80
N GLN A 171 -16.32 2.19 -10.94
CA GLN A 171 -17.61 2.79 -10.67
C GLN A 171 -18.01 3.73 -11.83
N LYS A 172 -19.06 3.35 -12.55
CA LYS A 172 -19.51 4.05 -13.76
C LYS A 172 -20.41 5.26 -13.47
N ASP A 173 -21.03 5.30 -12.30
CA ASP A 173 -21.90 6.40 -11.86
C ASP A 173 -21.28 7.07 -10.62
N ASN A 174 -20.73 8.27 -10.78
CA ASN A 174 -20.05 9.01 -9.72
C ASN A 174 -20.97 9.47 -8.57
N ARG A 175 -22.29 9.29 -8.71
CA ARG A 175 -23.27 9.53 -7.64
C ARG A 175 -23.48 8.32 -6.75
N LYS A 176 -22.89 7.17 -7.10
CA LYS A 176 -23.05 5.90 -6.41
C LYS A 176 -21.69 5.46 -5.83
N ILE A 177 -21.74 4.80 -4.69
CA ILE A 177 -20.55 4.28 -4.03
C ILE A 177 -20.52 2.76 -4.17
N PHE A 178 -21.57 2.09 -3.73
CA PHE A 178 -21.63 0.63 -3.64
C PHE A 178 -22.40 -0.02 -4.79
N ASP A 179 -23.42 0.67 -5.29
CA ASP A 179 -24.28 0.14 -6.35
C ASP A 179 -23.47 -0.07 -7.64
N GLY A 180 -23.53 -1.29 -8.19
CA GLY A 180 -22.73 -1.71 -9.33
C GLY A 180 -21.28 -2.09 -8.99
N ILE A 181 -20.86 -1.94 -7.73
CA ILE A 181 -19.54 -2.34 -7.22
C ILE A 181 -19.64 -3.61 -6.38
N ILE A 182 -20.62 -3.68 -5.47
CA ILE A 182 -20.81 -4.82 -4.57
C ILE A 182 -21.90 -5.73 -5.14
N ALA A 183 -21.64 -7.03 -5.26
CA ALA A 183 -22.66 -8.01 -5.61
C ALA A 183 -23.58 -8.28 -4.40
N PRO A 184 -24.84 -8.75 -4.62
CA PRO A 184 -25.84 -8.92 -3.53
C PRO A 184 -25.39 -9.85 -2.40
N ASP A 185 -24.50 -10.80 -2.67
CA ASP A 185 -23.99 -11.82 -1.76
C ASP A 185 -22.52 -11.58 -1.36
N GLU A 186 -21.98 -10.41 -1.67
CA GLU A 186 -20.64 -10.04 -1.25
C GLU A 186 -20.63 -9.37 0.13
N TYR A 187 -19.72 -9.81 0.97
CA TYR A 187 -19.48 -9.28 2.32
C TYR A 187 -18.03 -8.87 2.47
N PHE A 188 -17.80 -7.83 3.26
CA PHE A 188 -16.48 -7.30 3.57
C PHE A 188 -16.35 -7.15 5.08
N ASP A 189 -15.17 -7.48 5.59
CA ASP A 189 -14.84 -7.29 7.02
C ASP A 189 -14.53 -5.82 7.32
N VAL A 190 -14.02 -5.10 6.31
CA VAL A 190 -13.64 -3.70 6.40
C VAL A 190 -13.94 -2.97 5.10
N THR A 191 -14.41 -1.73 5.24
CA THR A 191 -14.47 -0.76 4.14
C THR A 191 -13.53 0.39 4.44
N ILE A 192 -12.66 0.70 3.51
CA ILE A 192 -11.67 1.77 3.56
C ILE A 192 -12.06 2.84 2.55
N CYS A 193 -11.98 4.10 2.94
CA CYS A 193 -12.14 5.25 2.06
C CYS A 193 -11.25 6.39 2.54
N ASN A 194 -10.34 6.89 1.69
CA ASN A 194 -9.42 7.97 2.03
C ASN A 194 -9.28 8.96 0.87
#